data_da871aa19a54152104847c02bc31a28b
#
_entry.id   da871aa19a54152104847c02bc31a28b
#
_cell.length_a   1.000
_cell.length_b   1.000
_cell.length_c   1.000
_cell.angle_alpha   90.00
_cell.angle_beta   90.00
_cell.angle_gamma   90.00
#
_symmetry.space_group_name_H-M   'P 1'
#
loop_
_entity.id
_entity.type
_entity.pdbx_description
1 polymer ?
#
loop_
_entity_poly.entity_id
_entity_poly.type
_entity_poly.pdbx_seq_one_letter_code
_entity_poly.pdbx_strand_id
1 'polypeptide(L)'
;RQMCIRDRLHALGLDNRAPFAVADGLAALDALKQPPDTVFVLGMGGETIGGILRRGHTRLGGAALILGAQTDLPMVRRTVCEVGYRIRREVIASAGGRDYVLMRCTPARADEAVYTEREYMLGPGLLRDPSSEWQRVLKRREYLLQQEISAMEKAGLEKDRERLAMNRRELGYVTGQLRHM
;
A
#
# COMPACT_ATOMS: atom_id res chain seq x y z
N ARG A 1 -2.34 -9.77 -21.36
CA ARG A 1 -1.59 -10.02 -20.09
C ARG A 1 -1.93 -11.37 -19.45
N GLN A 2 -3.17 -11.82 -19.49
CA GLN A 2 -3.59 -13.12 -18.92
C GLN A 2 -2.99 -14.32 -19.65
N MET A 3 -2.90 -14.28 -20.99
CA MET A 3 -2.23 -15.32 -21.78
C MET A 3 -0.76 -15.50 -21.36
N CYS A 4 -0.02 -14.41 -21.12
CA CYS A 4 1.38 -14.48 -20.70
C CYS A 4 1.61 -15.19 -19.35
N ILE A 5 0.66 -15.10 -18.39
CA ILE A 5 0.79 -15.78 -17.09
C ILE A 5 0.59 -17.29 -17.28
N ARG A 6 -0.46 -17.69 -17.98
CA ARG A 6 -0.74 -19.11 -18.27
C ARG A 6 0.41 -19.77 -19.03
N ASP A 7 0.89 -19.14 -20.11
CA ASP A 7 2.00 -19.66 -20.92
C ASP A 7 3.27 -19.82 -20.10
N ARG A 8 3.51 -18.88 -19.16
CA ARG A 8 4.67 -18.96 -18.27
C ARG A 8 4.54 -20.05 -17.21
N LEU A 9 3.37 -20.28 -16.66
CA LEU A 9 3.11 -21.39 -15.75
C LEU A 9 3.27 -22.74 -16.46
N HIS A 10 2.75 -22.83 -17.68
CA HIS A 10 2.91 -24.01 -18.54
C HIS A 10 4.39 -24.30 -18.86
N ALA A 11 5.12 -23.29 -19.29
CA ALA A 11 6.56 -23.40 -19.57
C ALA A 11 7.40 -23.82 -18.35
N LEU A 12 6.91 -23.57 -17.14
CA LEU A 12 7.55 -23.96 -15.87
C LEU A 12 7.02 -25.28 -15.31
N GLY A 13 6.07 -25.96 -15.98
CA GLY A 13 5.44 -27.20 -15.49
C GLY A 13 4.62 -27.01 -14.22
N LEU A 14 4.06 -25.81 -14.02
CA LEU A 14 3.31 -25.45 -12.79
C LEU A 14 1.79 -25.46 -12.98
N ASP A 15 1.27 -25.92 -14.12
CA ASP A 15 -0.16 -25.92 -14.44
C ASP A 15 -1.03 -26.56 -13.35
N ASN A 16 -0.57 -27.68 -12.76
CA ASN A 16 -1.30 -28.40 -11.73
C ASN A 16 -1.14 -27.80 -10.31
N ARG A 17 -0.20 -26.86 -10.13
CA ARG A 17 0.11 -26.25 -8.84
C ARG A 17 -0.39 -24.81 -8.71
N ALA A 18 -0.77 -24.20 -9.82
CA ALA A 18 -1.21 -22.81 -9.89
C ALA A 18 -2.52 -22.73 -10.68
N PRO A 19 -3.68 -23.02 -10.07
CA PRO A 19 -4.96 -22.85 -10.74
C PRO A 19 -5.16 -21.39 -11.14
N PHE A 20 -5.68 -21.20 -12.35
CA PHE A 20 -5.89 -19.89 -12.94
C PHE A 20 -7.39 -19.60 -13.07
N ALA A 21 -7.82 -18.45 -12.58
CA ALA A 21 -9.18 -17.96 -12.73
C ALA A 21 -9.19 -16.51 -13.21
N VAL A 22 -10.23 -16.15 -13.97
CA VAL A 22 -10.50 -14.77 -14.39
C VAL A 22 -11.66 -14.25 -13.55
N ALA A 23 -11.38 -13.24 -12.72
CA ALA A 23 -12.39 -12.63 -11.86
C ALA A 23 -12.03 -11.18 -11.52
N ASP A 24 -12.98 -10.42 -10.98
CA ASP A 24 -12.73 -9.07 -10.47
C ASP A 24 -12.19 -9.13 -9.03
N GLY A 25 -10.91 -8.80 -8.89
CA GLY A 25 -10.26 -8.70 -7.59
C GLY A 25 -10.38 -9.96 -6.76
N LEU A 26 -10.88 -9.84 -5.51
CA LEU A 26 -11.00 -10.95 -4.57
C LEU A 26 -12.13 -11.94 -4.88
N ALA A 27 -12.99 -11.67 -5.87
CA ALA A 27 -13.97 -12.66 -6.33
C ALA A 27 -13.31 -13.94 -6.88
N ALA A 28 -12.03 -13.88 -7.26
CA ALA A 28 -11.26 -15.06 -7.63
C ALA A 28 -11.16 -16.09 -6.51
N LEU A 29 -11.29 -15.69 -5.25
CA LEU A 29 -11.22 -16.58 -4.10
C LEU A 29 -12.43 -17.52 -3.98
N ASP A 30 -13.57 -17.16 -4.58
CA ASP A 30 -14.79 -17.99 -4.60
C ASP A 30 -14.58 -19.31 -5.37
N ALA A 31 -13.56 -19.36 -6.24
CA ALA A 31 -13.20 -20.57 -6.98
C ALA A 31 -12.29 -21.55 -6.20
N LEU A 32 -11.79 -21.14 -5.04
CA LEU A 32 -10.91 -21.97 -4.22
C LEU A 32 -11.72 -22.95 -3.37
N LYS A 33 -11.21 -24.18 -3.26
CA LYS A 33 -11.81 -25.22 -2.38
C LYS A 33 -11.58 -24.96 -0.90
N GLN A 34 -10.52 -24.22 -0.57
CA GLN A 34 -10.14 -23.84 0.80
C GLN A 34 -9.68 -22.39 0.81
N PRO A 35 -9.94 -21.62 1.89
CA PRO A 35 -9.41 -20.28 2.03
C PRO A 35 -7.88 -20.26 1.93
N PRO A 36 -7.28 -19.26 1.29
CA PRO A 36 -5.83 -19.15 1.22
C PRO A 36 -5.26 -18.68 2.57
N ASP A 37 -4.02 -19.07 2.88
CA ASP A 37 -3.29 -18.51 4.04
C ASP A 37 -2.84 -17.07 3.81
N THR A 38 -2.54 -16.74 2.55
CA THR A 38 -2.02 -15.41 2.17
C THR A 38 -2.52 -14.99 0.79
N VAL A 39 -2.90 -13.73 0.69
CA VAL A 39 -3.33 -13.08 -0.57
C VAL A 39 -2.37 -11.95 -0.91
N PHE A 40 -1.85 -11.96 -2.14
CA PHE A 40 -0.97 -10.92 -2.67
C PHE A 40 -1.75 -9.99 -3.61
N VAL A 41 -1.71 -8.68 -3.33
CA VAL A 41 -2.30 -7.64 -4.20
C VAL A 41 -1.22 -6.59 -4.47
N LEU A 42 -0.56 -6.71 -5.61
CA LEU A 42 0.66 -5.98 -5.94
C LEU A 42 0.59 -5.30 -7.31
N GLY A 43 1.36 -4.22 -7.48
CA GLY A 43 1.60 -3.60 -8.79
C GLY A 43 0.46 -2.74 -9.33
N MET A 44 -0.44 -2.28 -8.46
CA MET A 44 -1.58 -1.42 -8.79
C MET A 44 -1.54 -0.11 -8.00
N GLY A 45 -2.29 0.89 -8.48
CA GLY A 45 -2.50 2.14 -7.72
C GLY A 45 -3.30 1.89 -6.44
N GLY A 46 -3.13 2.77 -5.45
CA GLY A 46 -3.77 2.64 -4.16
C GLY A 46 -5.30 2.59 -4.25
N GLU A 47 -5.88 3.40 -5.11
CA GLU A 47 -7.33 3.44 -5.32
C GLU A 47 -7.88 2.10 -5.81
N THR A 48 -7.16 1.45 -6.73
CA THR A 48 -7.51 0.10 -7.23
C THR A 48 -7.43 -0.93 -6.11
N ILE A 49 -6.32 -0.94 -5.34
CA ILE A 49 -6.16 -1.86 -4.20
C ILE A 49 -7.25 -1.61 -3.16
N GLY A 50 -7.50 -0.35 -2.79
CA GLY A 50 -8.55 0.02 -1.85
C GLY A 50 -9.93 -0.44 -2.32
N GLY A 51 -10.27 -0.25 -3.59
CA GLY A 51 -11.51 -0.73 -4.20
C GLY A 51 -11.65 -2.25 -4.14
N ILE A 52 -10.59 -3.00 -4.44
CA ILE A 52 -10.56 -4.46 -4.35
C ILE A 52 -10.84 -4.92 -2.91
N LEU A 53 -10.18 -4.31 -1.93
CA LEU A 53 -10.35 -4.67 -0.51
C LEU A 53 -11.77 -4.35 -0.02
N ARG A 54 -12.29 -3.15 -0.28
CA ARG A 54 -13.65 -2.77 0.16
C ARG A 54 -14.73 -3.69 -0.40
N ARG A 55 -14.64 -4.08 -1.68
CA ARG A 55 -15.62 -4.96 -2.32
C ARG A 55 -15.50 -6.43 -1.94
N GLY A 56 -14.31 -6.88 -1.53
CA GLY A 56 -14.03 -8.31 -1.44
C GLY A 56 -13.49 -8.83 -0.11
N HIS A 57 -13.25 -7.97 0.89
CA HIS A 57 -12.58 -8.37 2.14
C HIS A 57 -13.26 -9.53 2.89
N THR A 58 -14.58 -9.66 2.78
CA THR A 58 -15.32 -10.76 3.40
C THR A 58 -14.92 -12.15 2.89
N ARG A 59 -14.34 -12.23 1.69
CA ARG A 59 -13.85 -13.48 1.07
C ARG A 59 -12.48 -13.91 1.57
N LEU A 60 -11.79 -13.06 2.33
CA LEU A 60 -10.41 -13.33 2.76
C LEU A 60 -10.32 -14.47 3.79
N GLY A 61 -11.40 -14.77 4.52
CA GLY A 61 -11.42 -15.88 5.48
C GLY A 61 -10.35 -15.83 6.56
N GLY A 62 -9.84 -14.64 6.87
CA GLY A 62 -8.74 -14.46 7.83
C GLY A 62 -7.34 -14.56 7.23
N ALA A 63 -7.20 -14.73 5.92
CA ALA A 63 -5.91 -14.78 5.23
C ALA A 63 -5.05 -13.53 5.53
N ALA A 64 -3.74 -13.71 5.60
CA ALA A 64 -2.83 -12.59 5.61
C ALA A 64 -2.84 -11.88 4.25
N LEU A 65 -2.63 -10.55 4.25
CA LEU A 65 -2.50 -9.77 3.03
C LEU A 65 -1.04 -9.32 2.85
N ILE A 66 -0.55 -9.38 1.63
CA ILE A 66 0.66 -8.69 1.19
C ILE A 66 0.26 -7.68 0.13
N LEU A 67 0.36 -6.41 0.47
CA LEU A 67 -0.05 -5.31 -0.39
C LEU A 67 1.15 -4.52 -0.89
N GLY A 68 1.13 -4.11 -2.16
CA GLY A 68 2.17 -3.27 -2.75
C GLY A 68 1.55 -2.26 -3.71
N ALA A 69 1.16 -1.10 -3.16
CA ALA A 69 0.61 -0.01 -3.93
C ALA A 69 1.72 0.84 -4.56
N GLN A 70 1.49 1.30 -5.79
CA GLN A 70 2.39 2.20 -6.50
C GLN A 70 2.13 3.68 -6.17
N THR A 71 0.93 3.99 -5.69
CA THR A 71 0.48 5.33 -5.35
C THR A 71 -0.41 5.30 -4.12
N ASP A 72 -0.58 6.44 -3.47
CA ASP A 72 -1.56 6.68 -2.41
C ASP A 72 -1.54 5.67 -1.25
N LEU A 73 -0.34 5.44 -0.72
CA LEU A 73 -0.11 4.58 0.43
C LEU A 73 -0.96 4.95 1.66
N PRO A 74 -1.17 6.24 2.00
CA PRO A 74 -2.01 6.62 3.13
C PRO A 74 -3.45 6.10 3.00
N MET A 75 -4.04 6.18 1.82
CA MET A 75 -5.40 5.68 1.56
C MET A 75 -5.46 4.15 1.69
N VAL A 76 -4.46 3.43 1.16
CA VAL A 76 -4.39 1.96 1.31
C VAL A 76 -4.31 1.56 2.78
N ARG A 77 -3.48 2.24 3.60
CA ARG A 77 -3.37 1.99 5.04
C ARG A 77 -4.69 2.23 5.77
N ARG A 78 -5.43 3.30 5.41
CA ARG A 78 -6.77 3.55 5.95
C ARG A 78 -7.73 2.44 5.57
N THR A 79 -7.76 2.06 4.29
CA THR A 79 -8.63 0.98 3.80
C THR A 79 -8.34 -0.35 4.49
N VAL A 80 -7.08 -0.68 4.74
CA VAL A 80 -6.70 -1.87 5.53
C VAL A 80 -7.39 -1.86 6.90
N CYS A 81 -7.39 -0.72 7.58
CA CYS A 81 -8.06 -0.58 8.88
C CYS A 81 -9.58 -0.61 8.76
N GLU A 82 -10.16 0.04 7.75
CA GLU A 82 -11.60 0.06 7.46
C GLU A 82 -12.15 -1.36 7.27
N VAL A 83 -11.40 -2.24 6.59
CA VAL A 83 -11.82 -3.63 6.34
C VAL A 83 -11.45 -4.59 7.47
N GLY A 84 -11.09 -4.08 8.63
CA GLY A 84 -10.84 -4.90 9.83
C GLY A 84 -9.47 -5.58 9.88
N TYR A 85 -8.47 -5.05 9.16
CA TYR A 85 -7.09 -5.54 9.18
C TYR A 85 -6.15 -4.56 9.88
N ARG A 86 -4.94 -5.04 10.25
CA ARG A 86 -3.84 -4.22 10.80
C ARG A 86 -2.54 -4.53 10.10
N ILE A 87 -1.73 -3.50 9.89
CA ILE A 87 -0.42 -3.58 9.28
C ILE A 87 0.56 -4.10 10.34
N ARG A 88 1.09 -5.31 10.12
CA ARG A 88 2.05 -5.95 11.03
C ARG A 88 3.47 -5.54 10.71
N ARG A 89 3.77 -5.40 9.42
CA ARG A 89 5.09 -5.01 8.94
C ARG A 89 4.98 -4.22 7.65
N GLU A 90 5.88 -3.27 7.49
CA GLU A 90 6.14 -2.61 6.21
C GLU A 90 7.63 -2.69 5.93
N VAL A 91 7.96 -2.92 4.67
CA VAL A 91 9.34 -2.96 4.20
C VAL A 91 9.44 -2.21 2.88
N ILE A 92 10.63 -1.70 2.58
CA ILE A 92 10.94 -1.11 1.28
C ILE A 92 11.75 -2.11 0.49
N ALA A 93 11.26 -2.42 -0.71
CA ALA A 93 11.96 -3.23 -1.69
C ALA A 93 12.35 -2.35 -2.88
N SER A 94 13.61 -2.39 -3.28
CA SER A 94 14.10 -1.61 -4.43
C SER A 94 14.31 -2.53 -5.63
N ALA A 95 13.71 -2.17 -6.77
CA ALA A 95 13.85 -2.91 -8.02
C ALA A 95 13.77 -1.95 -9.22
N GLY A 96 14.64 -2.11 -10.19
CA GLY A 96 14.64 -1.29 -11.41
C GLY A 96 14.77 0.21 -11.14
N GLY A 97 15.52 0.62 -10.10
CA GLY A 97 15.69 2.01 -9.70
C GLY A 97 14.46 2.65 -9.02
N ARG A 98 13.48 1.86 -8.62
CA ARG A 98 12.28 2.30 -7.91
C ARG A 98 12.17 1.64 -6.55
N ASP A 99 11.67 2.38 -5.58
CA ASP A 99 11.36 1.88 -4.24
C ASP A 99 9.86 1.56 -4.15
N TYR A 100 9.55 0.40 -3.58
CA TYR A 100 8.19 -0.10 -3.38
C TYR A 100 7.99 -0.38 -1.90
N VAL A 101 6.89 0.12 -1.34
CA VAL A 101 6.48 -0.22 0.03
C VAL A 101 5.61 -1.47 -0.04
N LEU A 102 6.04 -2.52 0.66
CA LEU A 102 5.26 -3.74 0.85
C LEU A 102 4.72 -3.79 2.27
N MET A 103 3.43 -4.07 2.41
CA MET A 103 2.72 -4.14 3.68
C MET A 103 2.24 -5.57 3.92
N ARG A 104 2.63 -6.15 5.06
CA ARG A 104 2.01 -7.39 5.57
C ARG A 104 0.92 -7.02 6.55
N CYS A 105 -0.31 -7.45 6.25
CA CYS A 105 -1.48 -7.18 7.08
C CYS A 105 -2.14 -8.49 7.53
N THR A 106 -2.71 -8.51 8.73
CA THR A 106 -3.51 -9.61 9.26
C THR A 106 -4.80 -9.06 9.87
N PRO A 107 -5.82 -9.88 10.10
CA PRO A 107 -7.01 -9.45 10.82
C PRO A 107 -6.67 -8.72 12.11
N ALA A 108 -7.41 -7.65 12.40
CA ALA A 108 -7.27 -6.89 13.62
C ALA A 108 -7.76 -7.71 14.82
N ARG A 109 -7.15 -7.47 15.99
CA ARG A 109 -7.70 -7.93 17.27
C ARG A 109 -8.70 -6.90 17.79
N ALA A 110 -9.60 -7.30 18.66
CA ALA A 110 -10.68 -6.45 19.13
C ALA A 110 -10.21 -5.18 19.89
N ASP A 111 -9.03 -5.24 20.52
CA ASP A 111 -8.43 -4.19 21.32
C ASP A 111 -7.36 -3.35 20.61
N GLU A 112 -7.14 -3.60 19.31
CA GLU A 112 -6.09 -2.87 18.57
C GLU A 112 -6.53 -1.46 18.20
N ALA A 113 -5.78 -0.47 18.67
CA ALA A 113 -5.99 0.93 18.37
C ALA A 113 -5.90 1.24 16.87
N VAL A 114 -6.63 2.28 16.47
CA VAL A 114 -6.54 2.84 15.12
C VAL A 114 -5.27 3.69 15.02
N TYR A 115 -4.67 3.72 13.84
CA TYR A 115 -3.47 4.52 13.60
C TYR A 115 -3.76 6.03 13.62
N THR A 116 -2.78 6.80 14.04
CA THR A 116 -2.78 8.25 13.94
C THR A 116 -2.62 8.72 12.49
N GLU A 117 -2.93 9.99 12.23
CA GLU A 117 -2.73 10.59 10.90
C GLU A 117 -1.28 10.47 10.42
N ARG A 118 -0.32 10.68 11.33
CA ARG A 118 1.11 10.52 11.05
C ARG A 118 1.46 9.10 10.64
N GLU A 119 0.89 8.10 11.31
CA GLU A 119 1.11 6.69 10.97
C GLU A 119 0.48 6.31 9.63
N TYR A 120 -0.69 6.84 9.30
CA TYR A 120 -1.26 6.66 7.97
C TYR A 120 -0.38 7.26 6.88
N MET A 121 0.16 8.46 7.10
CA MET A 121 1.02 9.13 6.12
C MET A 121 2.37 8.42 5.95
N LEU A 122 3.08 8.17 7.04
CA LEU A 122 4.46 7.69 7.02
C LEU A 122 4.61 6.17 7.02
N GLY A 123 3.60 5.45 7.52
CA GLY A 123 3.60 4.00 7.66
C GLY A 123 3.89 3.53 9.09
N PRO A 124 2.92 2.88 9.76
CA PRO A 124 3.10 2.42 11.14
C PRO A 124 4.22 1.39 11.28
N GLY A 125 4.45 0.57 10.25
CA GLY A 125 5.54 -0.40 10.22
C GLY A 125 6.90 0.25 10.03
N LEU A 126 6.99 1.23 9.12
CA LEU A 126 8.22 1.97 8.84
C LEU A 126 8.63 2.90 9.99
N LEU A 127 7.65 3.44 10.72
CA LEU A 127 7.92 4.24 11.93
C LEU A 127 8.48 3.40 13.07
N ARG A 128 8.07 2.13 13.19
CA ARG A 128 8.55 1.22 14.24
C ARG A 128 9.94 0.65 13.94
N ASP A 129 10.22 0.40 12.67
CA ASP A 129 11.47 -0.23 12.21
C ASP A 129 12.03 0.56 11.02
N PRO A 130 12.63 1.74 11.28
CA PRO A 130 13.15 2.62 10.24
C PRO A 130 14.42 2.05 9.61
N SER A 131 14.45 1.98 8.27
CA SER A 131 15.62 1.52 7.50
C SER A 131 16.28 2.68 6.76
N SER A 132 17.51 2.44 6.29
CA SER A 132 18.25 3.39 5.44
C SER A 132 17.53 3.66 4.11
N GLU A 133 16.87 2.63 3.56
CA GLU A 133 16.04 2.76 2.36
C GLU A 133 14.88 3.71 2.63
N TRP A 134 14.24 3.61 3.80
CA TRP A 134 13.15 4.50 4.16
C TRP A 134 13.62 5.95 4.32
N GLN A 135 14.78 6.16 4.94
CA GLN A 135 15.38 7.50 5.01
C GLN A 135 15.58 8.12 3.62
N ARG A 136 16.08 7.33 2.66
CA ARG A 136 16.23 7.76 1.27
C ARG A 136 14.90 8.13 0.62
N VAL A 137 13.86 7.31 0.84
CA VAL A 137 12.50 7.56 0.34
C VAL A 137 11.94 8.84 0.94
N LEU A 138 12.09 9.05 2.26
CA LEU A 138 11.64 10.28 2.93
C LEU A 138 12.36 11.53 2.41
N LYS A 139 13.68 11.50 2.22
CA LYS A 139 14.44 12.65 1.65
C LYS A 139 13.94 13.00 0.24
N ARG A 140 13.69 11.98 -0.58
CA ARG A 140 13.11 12.21 -1.92
C ARG A 140 11.70 12.79 -1.83
N ARG A 141 10.86 12.30 -0.91
CA ARG A 141 9.49 12.82 -0.72
C ARG A 141 9.50 14.24 -0.20
N GLU A 142 10.39 14.56 0.74
CA GLU A 142 10.59 15.93 1.24
C GLU A 142 10.88 16.90 0.10
N TYR A 143 11.84 16.56 -0.75
CA TYR A 143 12.19 17.38 -1.91
C TYR A 143 10.99 17.59 -2.86
N LEU A 144 10.27 16.52 -3.19
CA LEU A 144 9.10 16.60 -4.07
C LEU A 144 7.98 17.47 -3.47
N LEU A 145 7.69 17.29 -2.17
CA LEU A 145 6.68 18.11 -1.47
C LEU A 145 7.04 19.60 -1.48
N GLN A 146 8.31 19.95 -1.27
CA GLN A 146 8.76 21.34 -1.34
C GLN A 146 8.55 21.92 -2.74
N GLN A 147 8.83 21.15 -3.81
CA GLN A 147 8.59 21.60 -5.19
C GLN A 147 7.09 21.75 -5.48
N GLU A 148 6.27 20.78 -5.08
CA GLU A 148 4.82 20.82 -5.27
C GLU A 148 4.19 22.00 -4.52
N ILE A 149 4.57 22.24 -3.26
CA ILE A 149 4.10 23.38 -2.45
C ILE A 149 4.48 24.71 -3.13
N SER A 150 5.75 24.87 -3.51
CA SER A 150 6.23 26.09 -4.17
C SER A 150 5.48 26.36 -5.48
N ALA A 151 5.22 25.33 -6.27
CA ALA A 151 4.46 25.47 -7.52
C ALA A 151 3.00 25.89 -7.28
N MET A 152 2.34 25.30 -6.28
CA MET A 152 0.96 25.62 -5.91
C MET A 152 0.84 27.05 -5.36
N GLU A 153 1.79 27.48 -4.53
CA GLU A 153 1.83 28.86 -3.98
C GLU A 153 1.99 29.89 -5.09
N LYS A 154 2.86 29.63 -6.08
CA LYS A 154 3.05 30.51 -7.23
C LYS A 154 1.82 30.57 -8.13
N ALA A 155 1.12 29.46 -8.30
CA ALA A 155 -0.10 29.40 -9.12
C ALA A 155 -1.29 30.12 -8.47
N GLY A 156 -1.35 30.22 -7.14
CA GLY A 156 -2.36 30.97 -6.38
C GLY A 156 -3.81 30.50 -6.59
N LEU A 157 -4.02 29.26 -7.04
CA LEU A 157 -5.35 28.75 -7.37
C LEU A 157 -6.13 28.35 -6.11
N GLU A 158 -7.32 28.90 -5.93
CA GLU A 158 -8.19 28.61 -4.78
C GLU A 158 -8.56 27.13 -4.67
N LYS A 159 -8.76 26.46 -5.81
CA LYS A 159 -9.06 25.02 -5.90
C LYS A 159 -7.97 24.11 -5.32
N ASP A 160 -6.75 24.63 -5.18
CA ASP A 160 -5.60 23.86 -4.69
C ASP A 160 -5.34 24.02 -3.18
N ARG A 161 -6.16 24.83 -2.48
CA ARG A 161 -5.96 25.13 -1.04
C ARG A 161 -5.95 23.87 -0.16
N GLU A 162 -6.88 22.95 -0.37
CA GLU A 162 -6.94 21.71 0.43
C GLU A 162 -5.71 20.84 0.18
N ARG A 163 -5.32 20.69 -1.08
CA ARG A 163 -4.13 19.94 -1.47
C ARG A 163 -2.86 20.57 -0.94
N LEU A 164 -2.75 21.90 -0.98
CA LEU A 164 -1.64 22.63 -0.39
C LEU A 164 -1.55 22.41 1.12
N ALA A 165 -2.68 22.46 1.84
CA ALA A 165 -2.73 22.17 3.27
C ALA A 165 -2.31 20.72 3.59
N MET A 166 -2.75 19.74 2.79
CA MET A 166 -2.33 18.34 2.91
C MET A 166 -0.82 18.19 2.69
N ASN A 167 -0.29 18.76 1.61
CA ASN A 167 1.15 18.68 1.31
C ASN A 167 2.01 19.33 2.39
N ARG A 168 1.60 20.45 2.95
CA ARG A 168 2.29 21.10 4.08
C ARG A 168 2.27 20.22 5.34
N ARG A 169 1.15 19.58 5.63
CA ARG A 169 1.03 18.64 6.77
C ARG A 169 1.93 17.43 6.59
N GLU A 170 1.91 16.83 5.40
CA GLU A 170 2.78 15.70 5.06
C GLU A 170 4.25 16.10 5.18
N LEU A 171 4.65 17.27 4.64
CA LEU A 171 6.00 17.80 4.76
C LEU A 171 6.43 17.93 6.23
N GLY A 172 5.54 18.43 7.09
CA GLY A 172 5.81 18.51 8.54
C GLY A 172 6.11 17.15 9.17
N TYR A 173 5.36 16.11 8.81
CA TYR A 173 5.60 14.75 9.28
C TYR A 173 6.91 14.18 8.76
N VAL A 174 7.21 14.36 7.46
CA VAL A 174 8.43 13.87 6.81
C VAL A 174 9.67 14.54 7.42
N THR A 175 9.68 15.87 7.49
CA THR A 175 10.81 16.64 8.06
C THR A 175 11.00 16.32 9.54
N GLY A 176 9.92 16.21 10.31
CA GLY A 176 9.96 15.80 11.70
C GLY A 176 10.60 14.42 11.87
N GLN A 177 10.24 13.45 11.02
CA GLN A 177 10.81 12.11 11.08
C GLN A 177 12.29 12.08 10.71
N LEU A 178 12.70 12.82 9.66
CA LEU A 178 14.09 12.89 9.23
C LEU A 178 15.06 13.47 10.27
N ARG A 179 14.57 14.34 11.17
CA ARG A 179 15.35 14.90 12.29
C ARG A 179 15.64 13.88 13.40
N HIS A 180 14.87 12.79 13.45
CA HIS A 180 14.97 11.74 14.49
C HIS A 180 15.63 10.46 13.96
N MET A 181 16.10 10.45 12.73
CA MET A 181 16.84 9.34 12.10
C MET A 181 18.34 9.65 11.99
#